data_9640a9a753df23cafb32f1968d5fb2e0
#
_entry.id   9640a9a753df23cafb32f1968d5fb2e0
#
_cell.length_a   1.000
_cell.length_b   1.000
_cell.length_c   1.000
_cell.angle_alpha   90.00
_cell.angle_beta   90.00
_cell.angle_gamma   90.00
#
_symmetry.space_group_name_H-M   'P 1'
#
loop_
_entity.id
_entity.type
_entity.pdbx_description
1 polymer ?
#
loop_
_entity_poly.entity_id
_entity_poly.type
_entity_poly.pdbx_seq_one_letter_code
_entity_poly.pdbx_strand_id
1 'polypeptide(L)'
;SDFQHDKIPVIEKEKIIEFATHEVVDEVFVNLPGESYDIGEIISRFEKMGMDVTVNLKAFDKNLGRNKQIHEMVGLNVVTFSTNFYKTSHVISKRILDICGATIGLILFAIVSLVLVPLIRKDGGPAIFAQTRIGKNGRHFTFYKFRSMQIDAEAIKEQLMDQNTMQGGMFKIDNDPRVTKIGRFIRKTSLDELPQFWNVFIGDMSLVGTRPPTVDEYDQYTPEQKRRLSFKPGITGLWQVSGRSKITDFDDVVKLDVAYIDNWTIWKDIEILLKTVKVVFMRDGAK
;
A
#
# COMPACT_ATOMS: atom_id res chain seq x y z
N SER A 1 26.85 -27.92 -17.18
CA SER A 1 26.37 -26.91 -16.26
C SER A 1 24.88 -27.05 -16.17
N ASP A 2 24.43 -27.71 -15.10
CA ASP A 2 23.03 -28.00 -14.83
C ASP A 2 22.31 -26.68 -14.46
N PHE A 3 21.55 -26.12 -15.40
CA PHE A 3 20.46 -25.24 -15.06
C PHE A 3 19.38 -26.12 -14.40
N GLN A 4 19.38 -26.19 -13.08
CA GLN A 4 18.19 -26.58 -12.35
C GLN A 4 17.11 -25.54 -12.71
N HIS A 5 16.16 -25.95 -13.57
CA HIS A 5 14.91 -25.26 -13.72
C HIS A 5 14.19 -25.38 -12.36
N ASP A 6 14.25 -24.34 -11.55
CA ASP A 6 13.28 -24.15 -10.47
C ASP A 6 11.91 -24.35 -11.12
N LYS A 7 11.13 -25.31 -10.61
CA LYS A 7 9.85 -25.68 -11.20
C LYS A 7 8.95 -24.46 -11.18
N ILE A 8 8.77 -23.82 -12.33
CA ILE A 8 7.82 -22.74 -12.51
C ILE A 8 6.45 -23.31 -12.09
N PRO A 9 5.79 -22.76 -11.09
CA PRO A 9 4.49 -23.24 -10.65
C PRO A 9 3.49 -23.11 -11.80
N VAL A 10 2.79 -24.19 -12.12
CA VAL A 10 1.71 -24.21 -13.11
C VAL A 10 0.39 -24.10 -12.35
N ILE A 11 -0.42 -23.11 -12.70
CA ILE A 11 -1.69 -22.79 -12.04
C ILE A 11 -2.83 -23.07 -13.00
N GLU A 12 -3.90 -23.67 -12.49
CA GLU A 12 -5.14 -23.87 -13.26
C GLU A 12 -5.75 -22.53 -13.65
N LYS A 13 -6.32 -22.44 -14.85
CA LYS A 13 -6.88 -21.20 -15.42
C LYS A 13 -7.90 -20.54 -14.49
N GLU A 14 -8.72 -21.34 -13.84
CA GLU A 14 -9.79 -20.92 -12.93
C GLU A 14 -9.25 -20.24 -11.67
N LYS A 15 -8.05 -20.59 -11.24
CA LYS A 15 -7.38 -20.07 -10.02
C LYS A 15 -6.47 -18.89 -10.30
N ILE A 16 -6.27 -18.50 -11.57
CA ILE A 16 -5.26 -17.49 -11.93
C ILE A 16 -5.58 -16.11 -11.33
N ILE A 17 -6.85 -15.73 -11.24
CA ILE A 17 -7.27 -14.45 -10.66
C ILE A 17 -7.10 -14.47 -9.14
N GLU A 18 -7.48 -15.57 -8.48
CA GLU A 18 -7.28 -15.75 -7.03
C GLU A 18 -5.79 -15.68 -6.68
N PHE A 19 -4.97 -16.43 -7.41
CA PHE A 19 -3.51 -16.38 -7.26
C PHE A 19 -2.98 -14.95 -7.44
N ALA A 20 -3.34 -14.29 -8.53
CA ALA A 20 -2.91 -12.94 -8.81
C ALA A 20 -3.42 -11.91 -7.78
N THR A 21 -4.50 -12.21 -7.05
CA THR A 21 -5.03 -11.33 -5.99
C THR A 21 -4.15 -11.36 -4.75
N HIS A 22 -3.62 -12.52 -4.36
CA HIS A 22 -2.94 -12.71 -3.08
C HIS A 22 -1.41 -12.83 -3.20
N GLU A 23 -0.90 -13.09 -4.41
CA GLU A 23 0.54 -13.23 -4.64
C GLU A 23 1.17 -11.95 -5.20
N VAL A 24 2.50 -11.86 -5.11
CA VAL A 24 3.29 -10.76 -5.68
C VAL A 24 3.38 -10.93 -7.18
N VAL A 25 2.64 -10.13 -7.93
CA VAL A 25 2.66 -10.10 -9.40
C VAL A 25 2.85 -8.66 -9.86
N ASP A 26 3.93 -8.40 -10.60
CA ASP A 26 4.21 -7.08 -11.17
C ASP A 26 3.66 -6.94 -12.59
N GLU A 27 3.76 -8.00 -13.40
CA GLU A 27 3.40 -8.00 -14.80
C GLU A 27 2.84 -9.37 -15.21
N VAL A 28 1.86 -9.35 -16.09
CA VAL A 28 1.28 -10.55 -16.70
C VAL A 28 1.64 -10.60 -18.18
N PHE A 29 2.33 -11.66 -18.60
CA PHE A 29 2.64 -11.88 -20.01
C PHE A 29 1.61 -12.82 -20.64
N VAL A 30 0.86 -12.31 -21.61
CA VAL A 30 -0.18 -13.07 -22.35
C VAL A 30 0.38 -13.54 -23.68
N ASN A 31 0.50 -14.85 -23.83
CA ASN A 31 0.94 -15.49 -25.07
C ASN A 31 -0.06 -16.61 -25.45
N LEU A 32 -1.27 -16.21 -25.80
CA LEU A 32 -2.37 -17.10 -26.16
C LEU A 32 -2.73 -16.96 -27.65
N PRO A 33 -3.21 -18.01 -28.34
CA PRO A 33 -3.75 -17.89 -29.69
C PRO A 33 -5.05 -17.06 -29.65
N GLY A 34 -5.06 -15.93 -30.39
CA GLY A 34 -6.15 -14.95 -30.40
C GLY A 34 -7.52 -15.47 -30.82
N GLU A 35 -7.55 -16.60 -31.58
CA GLU A 35 -8.80 -17.20 -32.04
C GLU A 35 -9.57 -17.97 -30.96
N SER A 36 -8.90 -18.34 -29.86
CA SER A 36 -9.47 -19.22 -28.83
C SER A 36 -9.81 -18.49 -27.51
N TYR A 37 -9.40 -17.22 -27.34
CA TYR A 37 -9.52 -16.50 -26.09
C TYR A 37 -9.88 -15.03 -26.32
N ASP A 38 -10.78 -14.48 -25.49
CA ASP A 38 -11.01 -13.03 -25.44
C ASP A 38 -9.86 -12.35 -24.69
N ILE A 39 -8.84 -11.97 -25.45
CA ILE A 39 -7.66 -11.29 -24.92
C ILE A 39 -8.04 -9.93 -24.29
N GLY A 40 -9.06 -9.26 -24.82
CA GLY A 40 -9.56 -7.99 -24.29
C GLY A 40 -10.12 -8.14 -22.88
N GLU A 41 -10.88 -9.20 -22.62
CA GLU A 41 -11.38 -9.51 -21.28
C GLU A 41 -10.25 -9.83 -20.31
N ILE A 42 -9.25 -10.61 -20.73
CA ILE A 42 -8.08 -10.95 -19.92
C ILE A 42 -7.32 -9.69 -19.52
N ILE A 43 -7.00 -8.83 -20.49
CA ILE A 43 -6.31 -7.55 -20.23
C ILE A 43 -7.11 -6.71 -19.23
N SER A 44 -8.42 -6.52 -19.51
CA SER A 44 -9.29 -5.68 -18.66
C SER A 44 -9.35 -6.18 -17.21
N ARG A 45 -9.35 -7.49 -16.98
CA ARG A 45 -9.34 -8.07 -15.62
C ARG A 45 -8.08 -7.72 -14.85
N PHE A 46 -6.89 -7.90 -15.44
CA PHE A 46 -5.63 -7.61 -14.77
C PHE A 46 -5.38 -6.10 -14.63
N GLU A 47 -5.77 -5.27 -15.62
CA GLU A 47 -5.71 -3.82 -15.49
C GLU A 47 -6.57 -3.31 -14.33
N LYS A 48 -7.78 -3.86 -14.12
CA LYS A 48 -8.63 -3.53 -12.96
C LYS A 48 -7.97 -3.86 -11.62
N MET A 49 -7.08 -4.85 -11.59
CA MET A 49 -6.26 -5.21 -10.42
C MET A 49 -5.01 -4.32 -10.28
N GLY A 50 -4.75 -3.44 -11.25
CA GLY A 50 -3.58 -2.54 -11.25
C GLY A 50 -2.28 -3.17 -11.73
N MET A 51 -2.35 -4.27 -12.47
CA MET A 51 -1.20 -4.97 -13.05
C MET A 51 -0.92 -4.49 -14.46
N ASP A 52 0.35 -4.47 -14.81
CA ASP A 52 0.76 -4.28 -16.20
C ASP A 52 0.56 -5.59 -16.98
N VAL A 53 0.02 -5.48 -18.20
CA VAL A 53 -0.25 -6.64 -19.05
C VAL A 53 0.50 -6.49 -20.37
N THR A 54 1.42 -7.42 -20.62
CA THR A 54 2.18 -7.49 -21.86
C THR A 54 1.66 -8.63 -22.72
N VAL A 55 1.31 -8.31 -23.97
CA VAL A 55 0.69 -9.27 -24.90
C VAL A 55 1.58 -9.44 -26.12
N ASN A 56 1.81 -10.70 -26.53
CA ASN A 56 2.47 -10.99 -27.80
C ASN A 56 1.57 -10.53 -28.97
N LEU A 57 2.13 -9.69 -29.87
CA LEU A 57 1.39 -9.13 -30.99
C LEU A 57 0.83 -10.17 -31.98
N LYS A 58 1.42 -11.37 -32.05
CA LYS A 58 0.88 -12.48 -32.85
C LYS A 58 -0.48 -12.99 -32.34
N ALA A 59 -0.79 -12.68 -31.08
CA ALA A 59 -2.06 -13.04 -30.46
C ALA A 59 -3.15 -11.94 -30.62
N PHE A 60 -2.85 -10.86 -31.35
CA PHE A 60 -3.62 -9.62 -31.32
C PHE A 60 -4.62 -9.50 -32.46
N ASP A 61 -5.90 -9.31 -32.18
CA ASP A 61 -6.88 -8.79 -33.10
C ASP A 61 -7.19 -7.29 -32.82
N LYS A 62 -7.66 -6.57 -33.85
CA LYS A 62 -7.46 -5.13 -34.08
C LYS A 62 -8.06 -4.08 -33.12
N ASN A 63 -8.66 -4.44 -31.99
CA ASN A 63 -9.50 -3.49 -31.20
C ASN A 63 -9.15 -3.36 -29.73
N LEU A 64 -7.94 -2.98 -29.36
CA LEU A 64 -7.55 -2.88 -27.95
C LEU A 64 -7.01 -1.51 -27.49
N GLY A 65 -7.60 -1.04 -26.40
CA GLY A 65 -7.24 -0.07 -25.37
C GLY A 65 -6.44 1.21 -25.65
N ARG A 66 -6.54 2.22 -24.74
CA ARG A 66 -6.01 3.58 -24.94
C ARG A 66 -4.54 3.77 -24.54
N ASN A 67 -4.02 3.02 -23.55
CA ASN A 67 -2.66 3.21 -23.03
C ASN A 67 -1.78 2.00 -23.36
N LYS A 68 -1.03 2.06 -24.44
CA LYS A 68 -0.17 0.98 -24.92
C LYS A 68 1.20 1.47 -25.32
N GLN A 69 2.22 0.68 -25.01
CA GLN A 69 3.57 0.84 -25.55
C GLN A 69 3.93 -0.42 -26.36
N ILE A 70 4.44 -0.21 -27.57
CA ILE A 70 4.92 -1.30 -28.43
C ILE A 70 6.42 -1.35 -28.29
N HIS A 71 6.96 -2.50 -27.93
CA HIS A 71 8.40 -2.73 -27.86
C HIS A 71 8.76 -4.18 -28.24
N GLU A 72 10.03 -4.44 -28.43
CA GLU A 72 10.54 -5.78 -28.71
C GLU A 72 11.05 -6.39 -27.41
N MET A 73 10.60 -7.61 -27.11
CA MET A 73 11.07 -8.41 -25.98
C MET A 73 11.50 -9.77 -26.47
N VAL A 74 12.80 -10.08 -26.35
CA VAL A 74 13.41 -11.38 -26.74
C VAL A 74 12.98 -11.82 -28.16
N GLY A 75 13.04 -10.87 -29.15
CA GLY A 75 12.67 -11.16 -30.54
C GLY A 75 11.15 -11.26 -30.80
N LEU A 76 10.31 -10.94 -29.81
CA LEU A 76 8.86 -10.87 -29.95
C LEU A 76 8.42 -9.41 -29.96
N ASN A 77 7.57 -9.05 -30.89
CA ASN A 77 6.86 -7.77 -30.84
C ASN A 77 5.73 -7.89 -29.79
N VAL A 78 5.79 -7.07 -28.75
CA VAL A 78 4.84 -7.08 -27.64
C VAL A 78 4.20 -5.72 -27.45
N VAL A 79 2.99 -5.72 -26.86
CA VAL A 79 2.29 -4.52 -26.40
C VAL A 79 2.11 -4.63 -24.90
N THR A 80 2.56 -3.63 -24.16
CA THR A 80 2.29 -3.51 -22.73
C THR A 80 1.12 -2.55 -22.51
N PHE A 81 0.13 -3.01 -21.78
CA PHE A 81 -0.97 -2.23 -21.24
C PHE A 81 -0.63 -1.92 -19.79
N SER A 82 -0.60 -0.65 -19.44
CA SER A 82 -0.36 -0.23 -18.06
C SER A 82 -1.40 0.80 -17.66
N THR A 83 -1.91 0.66 -16.46
CA THR A 83 -2.85 1.62 -15.89
C THR A 83 -2.18 2.95 -15.55
N ASN A 84 -0.85 2.95 -15.36
CA ASN A 84 -0.11 4.08 -14.83
C ASN A 84 1.22 4.31 -15.54
N PHE A 85 1.21 4.96 -16.71
CA PHE A 85 2.42 5.45 -17.36
C PHE A 85 2.90 6.75 -16.71
N TYR A 86 3.69 6.66 -15.66
CA TYR A 86 4.35 7.83 -15.11
C TYR A 86 5.65 8.13 -15.84
N LYS A 87 5.86 9.40 -16.17
CA LYS A 87 7.18 9.84 -16.71
C LYS A 87 8.26 9.52 -15.67
N THR A 88 9.37 8.94 -16.10
CA THR A 88 10.50 8.59 -15.21
C THR A 88 10.96 9.79 -14.36
N SER A 89 10.92 11.00 -14.92
CA SER A 89 11.25 12.24 -14.19
C SER A 89 10.34 12.47 -12.99
N HIS A 90 9.04 12.16 -13.09
CA HIS A 90 8.09 12.30 -11.97
C HIS A 90 8.36 11.28 -10.87
N VAL A 91 8.68 10.04 -11.24
CA VAL A 91 9.05 8.98 -10.27
C VAL A 91 10.32 9.36 -9.51
N ILE A 92 11.33 9.88 -10.22
CA ILE A 92 12.57 10.36 -9.60
C ILE A 92 12.29 11.55 -8.68
N SER A 93 11.50 12.54 -9.12
CA SER A 93 11.13 13.70 -8.29
C SER A 93 10.40 13.28 -7.01
N LYS A 94 9.48 12.30 -7.12
CA LYS A 94 8.82 11.72 -5.94
C LYS A 94 9.82 11.10 -4.97
N ARG A 95 10.78 10.32 -5.48
CA ARG A 95 11.81 9.69 -4.63
C ARG A 95 12.70 10.70 -3.94
N ILE A 96 13.08 11.80 -4.62
CA ILE A 96 13.84 12.90 -4.01
C ILE A 96 13.02 13.54 -2.89
N LEU A 97 11.73 13.84 -3.12
CA LEU A 97 10.83 14.38 -2.10
C LEU A 97 10.73 13.43 -0.90
N ASP A 98 10.57 12.13 -1.15
CA ASP A 98 10.51 11.10 -0.12
C ASP A 98 11.79 11.06 0.74
N ILE A 99 12.96 11.07 0.11
CA ILE A 99 14.25 11.04 0.84
C ILE A 99 14.44 12.32 1.67
N CYS A 100 14.17 13.48 1.09
CA CYS A 100 14.30 14.76 1.80
C CYS A 100 13.37 14.80 3.04
N GLY A 101 12.10 14.49 2.84
CA GLY A 101 11.13 14.49 3.95
C GLY A 101 11.41 13.39 4.97
N ALA A 102 11.84 12.20 4.54
CA ALA A 102 12.23 11.12 5.44
C ALA A 102 13.45 11.50 6.30
N THR A 103 14.43 12.18 5.72
CA THR A 103 15.61 12.65 6.46
C THR A 103 15.20 13.63 7.58
N ILE A 104 14.33 14.61 7.27
CA ILE A 104 13.80 15.55 8.27
C ILE A 104 13.01 14.77 9.35
N GLY A 105 12.15 13.85 8.94
CA GLY A 105 11.37 13.01 9.85
C GLY A 105 12.24 12.13 10.75
N LEU A 106 13.34 11.58 10.25
CA LEU A 106 14.28 10.76 11.03
C LEU A 106 15.05 11.61 12.06
N ILE A 107 15.41 12.85 11.74
CA ILE A 107 16.01 13.78 12.71
C ILE A 107 15.00 14.03 13.85
N LEU A 108 13.74 14.32 13.51
CA LEU A 108 12.69 14.52 14.49
C LEU A 108 12.44 13.24 15.31
N PHE A 109 12.42 12.07 14.66
CA PHE A 109 12.32 10.77 15.32
C PHE A 109 13.44 10.57 16.35
N ALA A 110 14.70 10.89 16.00
CA ALA A 110 15.82 10.74 16.90
C ALA A 110 15.67 11.64 18.14
N ILE A 111 15.32 12.92 17.97
CA ILE A 111 15.10 13.86 19.08
C ILE A 111 13.96 13.39 19.99
N VAL A 112 12.81 13.04 19.42
CA VAL A 112 11.63 12.60 20.18
C VAL A 112 11.88 11.28 20.89
N SER A 113 12.68 10.39 20.30
CA SER A 113 13.04 9.09 20.89
C SER A 113 13.77 9.23 22.23
N LEU A 114 14.58 10.27 22.42
CA LEU A 114 15.27 10.52 23.70
C LEU A 114 14.28 10.62 24.89
N VAL A 115 13.09 11.11 24.64
CA VAL A 115 12.04 11.26 25.65
C VAL A 115 11.06 10.09 25.63
N LEU A 116 10.58 9.70 24.46
CA LEU A 116 9.51 8.69 24.35
C LEU A 116 10.00 7.27 24.65
N VAL A 117 11.22 6.90 24.25
CA VAL A 117 11.73 5.53 24.47
C VAL A 117 11.77 5.17 25.95
N PRO A 118 12.37 5.98 26.86
CA PRO A 118 12.32 5.70 28.29
C PRO A 118 10.90 5.64 28.86
N LEU A 119 10.00 6.52 28.39
CA LEU A 119 8.62 6.55 28.87
C LEU A 119 7.81 5.32 28.46
N ILE A 120 7.96 4.85 27.20
CA ILE A 120 7.26 3.68 26.69
C ILE A 120 7.81 2.40 27.33
N ARG A 121 9.11 2.34 27.63
CA ARG A 121 9.76 1.16 28.22
C ARG A 121 9.48 0.97 29.71
N LYS A 122 8.82 1.89 30.37
CA LYS A 122 8.47 1.77 31.81
C LYS A 122 7.65 0.53 32.16
N ASP A 123 6.91 -0.03 31.22
CA ASP A 123 6.14 -1.25 31.39
C ASP A 123 6.90 -2.53 31.00
N GLY A 124 8.21 -2.43 30.72
CA GLY A 124 9.10 -3.56 30.43
C GLY A 124 9.15 -4.02 28.98
N GLY A 125 8.29 -3.48 28.08
CA GLY A 125 8.22 -3.90 26.69
C GLY A 125 9.12 -3.08 25.74
N PRO A 126 9.22 -3.48 24.47
CA PRO A 126 9.98 -2.75 23.44
C PRO A 126 9.34 -1.38 23.16
N ALA A 127 10.16 -0.35 22.88
CA ALA A 127 9.63 0.98 22.55
C ALA A 127 9.09 1.05 21.11
N ILE A 128 9.67 0.28 20.22
CA ILE A 128 9.26 0.19 18.80
C ILE A 128 8.44 -1.07 18.61
N PHE A 129 7.28 -0.91 18.01
CA PHE A 129 6.42 -1.97 17.51
C PHE A 129 6.75 -2.21 16.05
N ALA A 130 6.93 -3.47 15.67
CA ALA A 130 7.18 -3.91 14.31
C ALA A 130 6.09 -4.91 13.91
N GLN A 131 5.50 -4.72 12.74
CA GLN A 131 4.45 -5.58 12.19
C GLN A 131 4.66 -5.78 10.69
N THR A 132 4.46 -6.99 10.19
CA THR A 132 4.42 -7.24 8.75
C THR A 132 3.21 -6.57 8.13
N ARG A 133 3.45 -5.80 7.08
CA ARG A 133 2.43 -5.13 6.28
C ARG A 133 2.65 -5.42 4.80
N ILE A 134 1.62 -5.18 4.02
CA ILE A 134 1.66 -5.37 2.57
C ILE A 134 1.93 -4.04 1.89
N GLY A 135 2.94 -4.03 1.04
CA GLY A 135 3.39 -2.91 0.23
C GLY A 135 2.97 -3.03 -1.23
N LYS A 136 3.74 -2.37 -2.10
CA LYS A 136 3.46 -2.35 -3.55
C LYS A 136 3.39 -3.76 -4.12
N ASN A 137 2.35 -4.03 -4.90
CA ASN A 137 2.09 -5.28 -5.62
C ASN A 137 2.02 -6.54 -4.74
N GLY A 138 1.72 -6.39 -3.44
CA GLY A 138 1.62 -7.52 -2.51
C GLY A 138 2.91 -7.83 -1.73
N ARG A 139 3.99 -7.05 -1.89
CA ARG A 139 5.27 -7.30 -1.20
C ARG A 139 5.16 -7.07 0.30
N HIS A 140 5.63 -8.03 1.06
CA HIS A 140 5.71 -7.92 2.52
C HIS A 140 6.88 -7.01 2.92
N PHE A 141 6.65 -6.15 3.92
CA PHE A 141 7.70 -5.36 4.55
C PHE A 141 7.45 -5.18 6.04
N THR A 142 8.49 -4.85 6.80
CA THR A 142 8.37 -4.58 8.23
C THR A 142 8.01 -3.12 8.45
N PHE A 143 6.83 -2.88 9.00
CA PHE A 143 6.28 -1.57 9.30
C PHE A 143 6.59 -1.20 10.75
N TYR A 144 7.12 0.00 11.00
CA TYR A 144 7.55 0.44 12.32
C TYR A 144 6.67 1.54 12.88
N LYS A 145 6.36 1.44 14.20
CA LYS A 145 5.70 2.48 14.99
C LYS A 145 6.29 2.56 16.40
N PHE A 146 6.11 3.68 17.10
CA PHE A 146 6.23 3.62 18.56
C PHE A 146 5.08 2.77 19.12
N ARG A 147 5.42 1.93 20.08
CA ARG A 147 4.43 1.10 20.75
C ARG A 147 3.47 1.98 21.57
N SER A 148 2.21 1.98 21.19
CA SER A 148 1.15 2.74 21.82
C SER A 148 0.14 1.86 22.59
N MET A 149 0.27 0.54 22.46
CA MET A 149 -0.60 -0.45 23.06
C MET A 149 0.15 -1.31 24.09
N GLN A 150 -0.60 -2.04 24.93
CA GLN A 150 -0.08 -3.04 25.84
C GLN A 150 0.66 -4.15 25.08
N ILE A 151 1.48 -4.94 25.80
CA ILE A 151 2.34 -5.95 25.18
C ILE A 151 1.50 -7.08 24.55
N ASP A 152 0.38 -7.42 25.18
CA ASP A 152 -0.56 -8.47 24.80
C ASP A 152 -1.70 -7.99 23.89
N ALA A 153 -1.61 -6.77 23.36
CA ALA A 153 -2.68 -6.13 22.57
C ALA A 153 -3.16 -6.95 21.37
N GLU A 154 -2.27 -7.73 20.74
CA GLU A 154 -2.64 -8.56 19.58
C GLU A 154 -3.46 -9.77 20.01
N ALA A 155 -3.11 -10.41 21.14
CA ALA A 155 -3.87 -11.54 21.69
C ALA A 155 -5.30 -11.14 22.12
N ILE A 156 -5.49 -9.88 22.51
CA ILE A 156 -6.80 -9.34 22.92
C ILE A 156 -7.64 -8.93 21.70
N LYS A 157 -7.03 -8.72 20.53
CA LYS A 157 -7.71 -8.22 19.32
C LYS A 157 -8.94 -9.06 18.94
N GLU A 158 -8.80 -10.38 18.97
CA GLU A 158 -9.90 -11.30 18.60
C GLU A 158 -11.12 -11.12 19.49
N GLN A 159 -10.92 -10.87 20.80
CA GLN A 159 -12.01 -10.67 21.76
C GLN A 159 -12.74 -9.33 21.57
N LEU A 160 -12.15 -8.40 20.81
CA LEU A 160 -12.68 -7.07 20.56
C LEU A 160 -13.26 -6.92 19.15
N MET A 161 -13.33 -7.97 18.35
CA MET A 161 -13.82 -7.91 16.96
C MET A 161 -15.26 -7.38 16.86
N ASP A 162 -16.12 -7.72 17.82
CA ASP A 162 -17.51 -7.26 17.86
C ASP A 162 -17.64 -5.72 18.08
N GLN A 163 -16.57 -5.06 18.54
CA GLN A 163 -16.53 -3.61 18.75
C GLN A 163 -15.94 -2.85 17.55
N ASN A 164 -15.69 -3.54 16.45
CA ASN A 164 -15.16 -2.92 15.24
C ASN A 164 -16.13 -1.88 14.68
N THR A 165 -15.65 -0.65 14.46
CA THR A 165 -16.44 0.45 13.90
C THR A 165 -16.32 0.55 12.38
N MET A 166 -15.44 -0.23 11.76
CA MET A 166 -15.25 -0.26 10.31
C MET A 166 -16.01 -1.42 9.68
N GLN A 167 -16.52 -1.20 8.49
CA GLN A 167 -17.06 -2.24 7.62
C GLN A 167 -15.94 -2.77 6.70
N GLY A 168 -15.95 -4.08 6.44
CA GLY A 168 -14.91 -4.76 5.65
C GLY A 168 -13.70 -5.18 6.48
N GLY A 169 -12.56 -5.41 5.82
CA GLY A 169 -11.36 -6.01 6.43
C GLY A 169 -10.59 -5.14 7.42
N MET A 170 -10.88 -3.83 7.50
CA MET A 170 -10.19 -2.93 8.42
C MET A 170 -10.72 -3.05 9.85
N PHE A 171 -9.81 -2.98 10.84
CA PHE A 171 -10.14 -3.02 12.26
C PHE A 171 -9.86 -1.68 12.94
N LYS A 172 -10.89 -1.12 13.59
CA LYS A 172 -10.80 0.09 14.39
C LYS A 172 -11.84 0.08 15.52
N ILE A 173 -11.42 0.48 16.71
CA ILE A 173 -12.30 0.64 17.88
C ILE A 173 -12.17 2.08 18.40
N ASP A 174 -13.30 2.68 18.76
CA ASP A 174 -13.32 3.95 19.49
C ASP A 174 -12.98 3.69 20.97
N ASN A 175 -12.05 4.47 21.53
CA ASN A 175 -11.54 4.30 22.91
C ASN A 175 -10.95 2.90 23.17
N ASP A 176 -10.12 2.40 22.27
CA ASP A 176 -9.50 1.08 22.33
C ASP A 176 -8.84 0.83 23.71
N PRO A 177 -9.31 -0.17 24.49
CA PRO A 177 -8.83 -0.46 25.85
C PRO A 177 -7.36 -0.91 25.88
N ARG A 178 -6.82 -1.38 24.75
CA ARG A 178 -5.44 -1.83 24.61
C ARG A 178 -4.43 -0.68 24.64
N VAL A 179 -4.91 0.57 24.44
CA VAL A 179 -4.05 1.74 24.33
C VAL A 179 -3.58 2.23 25.70
N THR A 180 -2.28 2.30 25.92
CA THR A 180 -1.69 2.78 27.16
C THR A 180 -1.92 4.30 27.37
N LYS A 181 -1.69 4.80 28.60
CA LYS A 181 -1.80 6.26 28.88
C LYS A 181 -0.87 7.09 27.99
N ILE A 182 0.39 6.67 27.86
CA ILE A 182 1.35 7.33 26.97
C ILE A 182 0.98 7.10 25.50
N GLY A 183 0.43 5.93 25.17
CA GLY A 183 -0.07 5.58 23.85
C GLY A 183 -1.16 6.53 23.35
N ARG A 184 -2.08 6.94 24.21
CA ARG A 184 -3.10 7.94 23.87
C ARG A 184 -2.49 9.29 23.50
N PHE A 185 -1.49 9.72 24.24
CA PHE A 185 -0.78 10.98 23.94
C PHE A 185 -0.07 10.91 22.57
N ILE A 186 0.73 9.86 22.34
CA ILE A 186 1.52 9.75 21.09
C ILE A 186 0.62 9.55 19.86
N ARG A 187 -0.51 8.83 19.97
CA ARG A 187 -1.52 8.70 18.91
C ARG A 187 -2.20 10.03 18.62
N LYS A 188 -2.62 10.76 19.65
CA LYS A 188 -3.26 12.06 19.50
C LYS A 188 -2.37 13.12 18.84
N THR A 189 -1.06 12.96 18.96
CA THR A 189 -0.05 13.83 18.36
C THR A 189 0.57 13.25 17.10
N SER A 190 0.15 12.06 16.67
CA SER A 190 0.72 11.28 15.56
C SER A 190 2.23 11.01 15.69
N LEU A 191 2.78 11.15 16.89
CA LEU A 191 4.19 10.85 17.16
C LEU A 191 4.49 9.35 17.04
N ASP A 192 3.48 8.49 17.22
CA ASP A 192 3.62 7.04 17.03
C ASP A 192 4.04 6.67 15.62
N GLU A 193 3.83 7.51 14.62
CA GLU A 193 4.15 7.26 13.22
C GLU A 193 5.58 7.67 12.82
N LEU A 194 6.33 8.37 13.69
CA LEU A 194 7.68 8.81 13.36
C LEU A 194 8.65 7.71 12.92
N PRO A 195 8.63 6.48 13.48
CA PRO A 195 9.51 5.41 13.00
C PRO A 195 9.28 5.00 11.55
N GLN A 196 8.10 5.30 10.96
CA GLN A 196 7.80 5.00 9.55
C GLN A 196 8.66 5.81 8.58
N PHE A 197 9.26 6.94 9.00
CA PHE A 197 10.20 7.66 8.15
C PHE A 197 11.42 6.80 7.79
N TRP A 198 11.76 5.80 8.61
CA TRP A 198 12.75 4.79 8.24
C TRP A 198 12.27 3.94 7.05
N ASN A 199 11.01 3.48 7.05
CA ASN A 199 10.45 2.75 5.92
C ASN A 199 10.44 3.60 4.63
N VAL A 200 10.18 4.91 4.73
CA VAL A 200 10.26 5.81 3.58
C VAL A 200 11.71 5.95 3.11
N PHE A 201 12.65 6.12 4.03
CA PHE A 201 14.06 6.31 3.72
C PHE A 201 14.66 5.10 2.99
N ILE A 202 14.38 3.87 3.42
CA ILE A 202 14.83 2.64 2.76
C ILE A 202 14.04 2.31 1.50
N GLY A 203 12.83 2.88 1.31
CA GLY A 203 12.04 2.77 0.09
C GLY A 203 10.89 1.77 0.13
N ASP A 204 10.57 1.17 1.27
CA ASP A 204 9.38 0.34 1.46
C ASP A 204 8.10 1.17 1.34
N MET A 205 8.16 2.42 1.83
CA MET A 205 7.08 3.38 1.81
C MET A 205 7.45 4.66 1.06
N SER A 206 6.48 5.52 0.91
CA SER A 206 6.59 6.91 0.46
C SER A 206 6.03 7.84 1.54
N LEU A 207 6.29 9.14 1.47
CA LEU A 207 5.60 10.11 2.32
C LEU A 207 4.11 10.09 2.05
N VAL A 208 3.72 10.07 0.76
CA VAL A 208 2.32 10.06 0.31
C VAL A 208 2.04 8.80 -0.48
N GLY A 209 1.00 8.09 -0.11
CA GLY A 209 0.57 6.84 -0.76
C GLY A 209 -0.69 6.28 -0.11
N THR A 210 -1.02 5.04 -0.43
CA THR A 210 -2.14 4.33 0.19
C THR A 210 -1.73 3.79 1.57
N ARG A 211 -2.69 3.58 2.47
CA ARG A 211 -2.37 2.96 3.77
C ARG A 211 -1.98 1.49 3.57
N PRO A 212 -0.83 1.02 4.09
CA PRO A 212 -0.46 -0.39 3.99
C PRO A 212 -1.39 -1.26 4.85
N PRO A 213 -2.07 -2.28 4.26
CA PRO A 213 -2.90 -3.21 5.01
C PRO A 213 -2.04 -4.16 5.86
N THR A 214 -2.66 -4.78 6.88
CA THR A 214 -2.11 -5.98 7.54
C THR A 214 -2.20 -7.18 6.59
N VAL A 215 -1.54 -8.28 6.95
CA VAL A 215 -1.70 -9.55 6.23
C VAL A 215 -3.15 -10.00 6.27
N ASP A 216 -3.78 -10.04 7.47
CA ASP A 216 -5.18 -10.44 7.65
C ASP A 216 -6.17 -9.58 6.83
N GLU A 217 -5.89 -8.25 6.71
CA GLU A 217 -6.70 -7.36 5.87
C GLU A 217 -6.53 -7.71 4.38
N TYR A 218 -5.32 -8.01 3.95
CA TYR A 218 -4.98 -8.32 2.56
C TYR A 218 -5.55 -9.66 2.10
N ASP A 219 -5.56 -10.66 2.97
CA ASP A 219 -6.12 -11.99 2.70
C ASP A 219 -7.63 -11.95 2.36
N GLN A 220 -8.30 -10.86 2.75
CA GLN A 220 -9.71 -10.63 2.46
C GLN A 220 -9.96 -9.75 1.22
N TYR A 221 -8.91 -9.31 0.51
CA TYR A 221 -9.07 -8.41 -0.61
C TYR A 221 -9.71 -9.07 -1.83
N THR A 222 -10.63 -8.33 -2.44
CA THR A 222 -11.10 -8.65 -3.79
C THR A 222 -10.07 -8.21 -4.84
N PRO A 223 -10.16 -8.72 -6.09
CA PRO A 223 -9.30 -8.27 -7.18
C PRO A 223 -9.30 -6.75 -7.38
N GLU A 224 -10.47 -6.11 -7.27
CA GLU A 224 -10.61 -4.65 -7.42
C GLU A 224 -9.94 -3.89 -6.28
N GLN A 225 -10.02 -4.41 -5.05
CA GLN A 225 -9.39 -3.81 -3.87
C GLN A 225 -7.86 -3.91 -3.94
N LYS A 226 -7.31 -4.95 -4.60
CA LYS A 226 -5.87 -5.09 -4.84
C LYS A 226 -5.28 -3.91 -5.60
N ARG A 227 -6.03 -3.24 -6.47
CA ARG A 227 -5.57 -2.10 -7.25
C ARG A 227 -4.92 -1.00 -6.40
N ARG A 228 -5.36 -0.80 -5.16
CA ARG A 228 -4.75 0.17 -4.25
C ARG A 228 -3.28 -0.14 -3.90
N LEU A 229 -2.82 -1.36 -4.15
CA LEU A 229 -1.44 -1.79 -3.94
C LEU A 229 -0.55 -1.59 -5.18
N SER A 230 -1.08 -1.13 -6.31
CA SER A 230 -0.28 -0.85 -7.52
C SER A 230 0.69 0.33 -7.31
N PHE A 231 0.55 1.07 -6.21
CA PHE A 231 1.41 2.18 -5.82
C PHE A 231 2.06 1.94 -4.45
N LYS A 232 3.20 2.61 -4.18
CA LYS A 232 3.85 2.48 -2.87
C LYS A 232 2.94 2.98 -1.76
N PRO A 233 2.86 2.27 -0.61
CA PRO A 233 2.15 2.76 0.55
C PRO A 233 2.79 4.04 1.11
N GLY A 234 1.97 4.88 1.76
CA GLY A 234 2.41 6.15 2.33
C GLY A 234 2.22 6.24 3.83
N ILE A 235 2.96 7.17 4.45
CA ILE A 235 2.69 7.61 5.83
C ILE A 235 1.33 8.33 5.85
N THR A 236 1.07 9.18 4.84
CA THR A 236 -0.22 9.84 4.62
C THR A 236 -0.75 9.56 3.22
N GLY A 237 -2.01 9.84 2.98
CA GLY A 237 -2.66 9.62 1.69
C GLY A 237 -3.96 10.40 1.55
N LEU A 238 -4.55 10.37 0.36
CA LEU A 238 -5.75 11.12 0.04
C LEU A 238 -6.90 10.78 1.00
N TRP A 239 -7.16 9.50 1.27
CA TRP A 239 -8.16 9.06 2.23
C TRP A 239 -7.92 9.64 3.63
N GLN A 240 -6.67 9.61 4.11
CA GLN A 240 -6.33 10.06 5.46
C GLN A 240 -6.58 11.56 5.67
N VAL A 241 -6.48 12.37 4.62
CA VAL A 241 -6.74 13.84 4.70
C VAL A 241 -8.15 14.24 4.27
N SER A 242 -8.96 13.30 3.71
CA SER A 242 -10.31 13.56 3.19
C SER A 242 -11.45 13.20 4.14
N GLY A 243 -11.16 12.93 5.41
CA GLY A 243 -12.20 12.61 6.39
C GLY A 243 -11.91 11.43 7.30
N ARG A 244 -10.77 10.75 7.10
CA ARG A 244 -10.17 9.74 7.98
C ARG A 244 -11.17 8.90 8.82
N SER A 245 -11.66 9.48 9.91
CA SER A 245 -12.54 8.78 10.88
C SER A 245 -14.02 8.79 10.51
N LYS A 246 -14.43 9.54 9.49
CA LYS A 246 -15.83 9.64 9.05
C LYS A 246 -16.16 8.64 7.95
N ILE A 247 -15.15 8.08 7.29
CA ILE A 247 -15.31 7.08 6.24
C ILE A 247 -15.18 5.71 6.91
N THR A 248 -16.28 5.00 7.02
CA THR A 248 -16.37 3.69 7.69
C THR A 248 -16.48 2.53 6.70
N ASP A 249 -16.85 2.80 5.45
CA ASP A 249 -16.90 1.81 4.37
C ASP A 249 -15.52 1.66 3.74
N PHE A 250 -15.03 0.44 3.67
CA PHE A 250 -13.72 0.14 3.09
C PHE A 250 -13.68 0.37 1.58
N ASP A 251 -14.77 0.13 0.87
CA ASP A 251 -14.83 0.38 -0.58
C ASP A 251 -14.72 1.87 -0.92
N ASP A 252 -15.20 2.76 -0.05
CA ASP A 252 -15.00 4.19 -0.22
C ASP A 252 -13.54 4.61 0.05
N VAL A 253 -12.86 3.94 0.99
CA VAL A 253 -11.40 4.08 1.16
C VAL A 253 -10.68 3.67 -0.11
N VAL A 254 -11.03 2.51 -0.69
CA VAL A 254 -10.44 1.99 -1.94
C VAL A 254 -10.65 2.97 -3.10
N LYS A 255 -11.86 3.51 -3.26
CA LYS A 255 -12.16 4.51 -4.30
C LYS A 255 -11.26 5.75 -4.20
N LEU A 256 -11.04 6.26 -2.98
CA LEU A 256 -10.16 7.41 -2.76
C LEU A 256 -8.69 7.08 -3.05
N ASP A 257 -8.22 5.90 -2.65
CA ASP A 257 -6.88 5.44 -2.91
C ASP A 257 -6.64 5.25 -4.42
N VAL A 258 -7.59 4.62 -5.13
CA VAL A 258 -7.54 4.46 -6.59
C VAL A 258 -7.60 5.82 -7.30
N ALA A 259 -8.47 6.72 -6.87
CA ALA A 259 -8.55 8.08 -7.43
C ALA A 259 -7.23 8.85 -7.26
N TYR A 260 -6.52 8.68 -6.14
CA TYR A 260 -5.18 9.22 -5.95
C TYR A 260 -4.18 8.62 -6.94
N ILE A 261 -4.17 7.30 -7.10
CA ILE A 261 -3.27 6.58 -8.01
C ILE A 261 -3.48 7.04 -9.45
N ASP A 262 -4.73 7.05 -9.92
CA ASP A 262 -5.07 7.37 -11.31
C ASP A 262 -4.77 8.82 -11.70
N ASN A 263 -4.85 9.74 -10.73
CA ASN A 263 -4.63 11.17 -10.93
C ASN A 263 -3.37 11.68 -10.22
N TRP A 264 -2.41 10.77 -9.97
CA TRP A 264 -1.21 11.15 -9.25
C TRP A 264 -0.35 12.15 -10.02
N THR A 265 0.08 13.17 -9.30
CA THR A 265 1.10 14.12 -9.70
C THR A 265 1.93 14.52 -8.48
N ILE A 266 3.15 15.02 -8.69
CA ILE A 266 3.99 15.53 -7.59
C ILE A 266 3.30 16.68 -6.83
N TRP A 267 2.52 17.51 -7.52
CA TRP A 267 1.75 18.59 -6.90
C TRP A 267 0.65 18.07 -5.99
N LYS A 268 0.06 16.92 -6.34
CA LYS A 268 -0.94 16.24 -5.50
C LYS A 268 -0.30 15.74 -4.20
N ASP A 269 0.92 15.25 -4.26
CA ASP A 269 1.67 14.86 -3.06
C ASP A 269 1.92 16.07 -2.15
N ILE A 270 2.35 17.19 -2.72
CA ILE A 270 2.58 18.44 -1.96
C ILE A 270 1.26 18.90 -1.32
N GLU A 271 0.16 18.89 -2.06
CA GLU A 271 -1.18 19.24 -1.53
C GLU A 271 -1.56 18.36 -0.32
N ILE A 272 -1.38 17.04 -0.46
CA ILE A 272 -1.69 16.07 0.61
C ILE A 272 -0.77 16.29 1.82
N LEU A 273 0.52 16.54 1.63
CA LEU A 273 1.45 16.84 2.71
C LEU A 273 1.04 18.11 3.48
N LEU A 274 0.68 19.19 2.79
CA LEU A 274 0.19 20.42 3.42
C LEU A 274 -1.10 20.18 4.21
N LYS A 275 -2.04 19.40 3.64
CA LYS A 275 -3.27 19.01 4.34
C LYS A 275 -2.96 18.16 5.57
N THR A 276 -1.99 17.24 5.48
CA THR A 276 -1.57 16.39 6.61
C THR A 276 -1.04 17.23 7.75
N VAL A 277 -0.15 18.19 7.46
CA VAL A 277 0.36 19.14 8.47
C VAL A 277 -0.80 19.86 9.15
N LYS A 278 -1.77 20.37 8.38
CA LYS A 278 -2.96 21.02 8.93
C LYS A 278 -3.77 20.10 9.85
N VAL A 279 -4.05 18.85 9.41
CA VAL A 279 -4.81 17.85 10.18
C VAL A 279 -4.11 17.49 11.49
N VAL A 280 -2.79 17.31 11.46
CA VAL A 280 -1.98 17.00 12.66
C VAL A 280 -2.01 18.17 13.65
N PHE A 281 -1.85 19.42 13.19
CA PHE A 281 -1.89 20.59 14.05
C PHE A 281 -3.29 20.88 14.60
N MET A 282 -4.34 20.70 13.79
CA MET A 282 -5.72 20.90 14.22
C MET A 282 -6.25 19.75 15.08
N ARG A 283 -5.50 18.63 15.18
CA ARG A 283 -5.90 17.40 15.88
C ARG A 283 -7.24 16.84 15.39
N ASP A 284 -7.59 17.10 14.14
CA ASP A 284 -8.85 16.67 13.56
C ASP A 284 -8.77 15.16 13.22
N GLY A 285 -9.62 14.36 13.87
CA GLY A 285 -9.70 12.91 13.65
C GLY A 285 -8.67 12.03 14.39
N ALA A 286 -7.86 12.58 15.29
CA ALA A 286 -7.04 11.77 16.21
C ALA A 286 -7.92 11.40 17.45
N LYS A 287 -8.43 10.17 17.47
CA LYS A 287 -9.13 9.58 18.63
C LYS A 287 -8.24 8.53 19.30
#